data_3376307241b9d424a83b2453ce5ee893
#
_entry.id   3376307241b9d424a83b2453ce5ee893
#
_cell.length_a   1.000
_cell.length_b   1.000
_cell.length_c   1.000
_cell.angle_alpha   90.00
_cell.angle_beta   90.00
_cell.angle_gamma   90.00
#
_symmetry.space_group_name_H-M   'P 1'
#
loop_
_entity.id
_entity.type
_entity.pdbx_description
1 polymer ?
#
loop_
_entity_poly.entity_id
_entity_poly.type
_entity_poly.pdbx_seq_one_letter_code
_entity_poly.pdbx_strand_id
1 'polypeptide(L)'
;MPVRVWGVDAHDQPFLQLARASRISDDGALLAGLRCQVRPGDIVDVQYGARHARCLVVWAGKIGSRQAGEIGVQKLPTEPELWGELNLRRCMEFVGQG
;
A
#
# COMPACT_ATOMS: atom_id res chain seq x y z
N MET A 1 8.36 2.29 -6.52
CA MET A 1 7.31 1.81 -7.40
C MET A 1 6.04 2.62 -7.17
N PRO A 2 5.61 3.38 -8.15
CA PRO A 2 4.48 4.30 -7.93
C PRO A 2 3.15 3.56 -7.92
N VAL A 3 2.30 3.97 -6.98
CA VAL A 3 0.93 3.50 -6.89
C VAL A 3 0.03 4.71 -6.64
N ARG A 4 -1.25 4.60 -7.00
CA ARG A 4 -2.26 5.58 -6.63
C ARG A 4 -2.96 5.10 -5.38
N VAL A 5 -3.15 6.02 -4.45
CA VAL A 5 -3.84 5.74 -3.19
C VAL A 5 -4.94 6.77 -3.02
N TRP A 6 -6.15 6.32 -2.72
CA TRP A 6 -7.24 7.24 -2.44
C TRP A 6 -8.15 6.68 -1.35
N GLY A 7 -8.92 7.57 -0.79
CA GLY A 7 -9.82 7.23 0.29
C GLY A 7 -10.22 8.49 1.05
N VAL A 8 -10.54 8.30 2.32
CA VAL A 8 -10.88 9.39 3.24
C VAL A 8 -9.88 9.36 4.38
N ASP A 9 -9.30 10.52 4.68
CA ASP A 9 -8.27 10.61 5.71
C ASP A 9 -8.86 10.73 7.11
N ALA A 10 -7.99 10.91 8.12
CA ALA A 10 -8.38 10.98 9.51
C ALA A 10 -9.24 12.22 9.84
N HIS A 11 -9.31 13.18 8.94
CA HIS A 11 -10.11 14.41 9.08
C HIS A 11 -11.37 14.37 8.22
N ASP A 12 -11.77 13.18 7.75
CA ASP A 12 -12.93 12.98 6.87
C ASP A 12 -12.82 13.71 5.54
N GLN A 13 -11.60 13.96 5.08
CA GLN A 13 -11.35 14.61 3.80
C GLN A 13 -10.98 13.56 2.75
N PRO A 14 -11.63 13.58 1.58
CA PRO A 14 -11.23 12.68 0.50
C PRO A 14 -9.84 13.07 0.00
N PHE A 15 -9.05 12.08 -0.35
CA PHE A 15 -7.72 12.30 -0.90
C PHE A 15 -7.46 11.33 -2.05
N LEU A 16 -6.58 11.77 -2.94
CA LEU A 16 -6.03 10.95 -4.01
C LEU A 16 -4.60 11.41 -4.21
N GLN A 17 -3.63 10.51 -4.10
CA GLN A 17 -2.24 10.87 -4.33
C GLN A 17 -1.44 9.70 -4.84
N LEU A 18 -0.25 10.01 -5.35
CA LEU A 18 0.74 9.01 -5.69
C LEU A 18 1.59 8.71 -4.45
N ALA A 19 1.89 7.43 -4.26
CA ALA A 19 2.79 6.96 -3.22
C ALA A 19 3.76 5.97 -3.82
N ARG A 20 4.75 5.54 -3.04
CA ARG A 20 5.71 4.52 -3.48
C ARG A 20 5.49 3.26 -2.65
N ALA A 21 5.35 2.14 -3.34
CA ALA A 21 5.19 0.84 -2.70
C ALA A 21 6.53 0.13 -2.62
N SER A 22 6.77 -0.52 -1.48
CA SER A 22 7.94 -1.35 -1.25
C SER A 22 7.54 -2.52 -0.35
N ARG A 23 8.46 -3.44 -0.13
CA ARG A 23 8.25 -4.62 0.74
C ARG A 23 6.95 -5.34 0.40
N ILE A 24 6.75 -5.57 -0.87
CA ILE A 24 5.52 -6.15 -1.39
C ILE A 24 5.48 -7.64 -1.09
N SER A 25 4.35 -8.10 -0.57
CA SER A 25 4.05 -9.52 -0.37
C SER A 25 2.75 -9.87 -1.06
N ASP A 26 2.29 -11.11 -0.92
CA ASP A 26 1.06 -11.56 -1.59
C ASP A 26 -0.14 -10.66 -1.28
N ASP A 27 -0.25 -10.21 -0.04
CA ASP A 27 -1.43 -9.49 0.43
C ASP A 27 -1.12 -8.12 1.02
N GLY A 28 0.14 -7.68 1.04
CA GLY A 28 0.48 -6.43 1.68
C GLY A 28 1.65 -5.69 1.06
N ALA A 29 1.86 -4.47 1.54
CA ALA A 29 2.98 -3.63 1.11
C ALA A 29 3.19 -2.50 2.10
N LEU A 30 4.36 -1.89 2.03
CA LEU A 30 4.65 -0.63 2.69
C LEU A 30 4.50 0.49 1.65
N LEU A 31 3.71 1.50 1.97
CA LEU A 31 3.53 2.68 1.11
C LEU A 31 4.20 3.88 1.78
N ALA A 32 4.93 4.66 1.00
CA ALA A 32 5.64 5.83 1.48
C ALA A 32 5.29 7.07 0.67
N GLY A 33 5.49 8.23 1.27
CA GLY A 33 5.26 9.51 0.61
C GLY A 33 3.83 10.04 0.76
N LEU A 34 3.06 9.49 1.71
CA LEU A 34 1.71 9.97 1.97
C LEU A 34 1.75 11.32 2.68
N ARG A 35 0.99 12.27 2.16
CA ARG A 35 0.85 13.59 2.74
C ARG A 35 -0.41 13.72 3.58
N CYS A 36 -1.37 12.82 3.38
CA CYS A 36 -2.58 12.77 4.20
C CYS A 36 -2.33 11.88 5.42
N GLN A 37 -3.14 12.06 6.43
CA GLN A 37 -3.05 11.29 7.65
C GLN A 37 -4.12 10.20 7.65
N VAL A 38 -3.69 8.96 7.70
CA VAL A 38 -4.58 7.80 7.85
C VAL A 38 -4.15 7.03 9.10
N ARG A 39 -5.06 6.23 9.63
CA ARG A 39 -4.83 5.49 10.88
C ARG A 39 -5.01 3.99 10.66
N PRO A 40 -4.36 3.15 11.46
CA PRO A 40 -4.66 1.73 11.45
C PRO A 40 -6.17 1.50 11.62
N GLY A 41 -6.72 0.63 10.80
CA GLY A 41 -8.15 0.39 10.74
C GLY A 41 -8.85 1.09 9.58
N ASP A 42 -8.25 2.12 9.02
CA ASP A 42 -8.81 2.80 7.85
C ASP A 42 -8.70 1.91 6.61
N ILE A 43 -9.63 2.09 5.69
CA ILE A 43 -9.60 1.42 4.39
C ILE A 43 -9.19 2.43 3.34
N VAL A 44 -8.20 2.07 2.53
CA VAL A 44 -7.75 2.89 1.41
C VAL A 44 -7.78 2.05 0.14
N ASP A 45 -7.97 2.71 -0.98
CA ASP A 45 -7.89 2.08 -2.29
C ASP A 45 -6.48 2.26 -2.83
N VAL A 46 -5.92 1.20 -3.39
CA VAL A 46 -4.58 1.21 -3.97
C VAL A 46 -4.66 0.69 -5.39
N GLN A 47 -4.07 1.43 -6.31
CA GLN A 47 -4.02 1.03 -7.72
C GLN A 47 -2.56 0.92 -8.17
N TYR A 48 -2.23 -0.23 -8.74
CA TYR A 48 -0.96 -0.46 -9.38
C TYR A 48 -1.20 -0.87 -10.82
N GLY A 49 -0.83 0.00 -11.77
CA GLY A 49 -1.14 -0.22 -13.18
C GLY A 49 -2.64 -0.32 -13.41
N ALA A 50 -3.09 -1.40 -13.99
CA ALA A 50 -4.51 -1.65 -14.25
C ALA A 50 -5.21 -2.37 -13.10
N ARG A 51 -4.49 -2.72 -12.02
CA ARG A 51 -5.02 -3.46 -10.90
C ARG A 51 -5.38 -2.53 -9.76
N HIS A 52 -6.45 -2.84 -9.07
CA HIS A 52 -6.97 -2.01 -8.00
C HIS A 52 -7.53 -2.93 -6.90
N ALA A 53 -7.26 -2.59 -5.66
CA ALA A 53 -7.78 -3.32 -4.51
C ALA A 53 -7.97 -2.39 -3.32
N ARG A 54 -8.96 -2.71 -2.49
CA ARG A 54 -9.12 -2.06 -1.20
C ARG A 54 -8.20 -2.71 -0.20
N CYS A 55 -7.55 -1.90 0.60
CA CYS A 55 -6.56 -2.36 1.56
C CYS A 55 -6.86 -1.79 2.94
N LEU A 56 -6.59 -2.58 3.96
CA LEU A 56 -6.68 -2.14 5.35
C LEU A 56 -5.33 -1.55 5.75
N VAL A 57 -5.35 -0.38 6.36
CA VAL A 57 -4.16 0.20 6.98
C VAL A 57 -3.93 -0.55 8.29
N VAL A 58 -2.79 -1.24 8.40
CA VAL A 58 -2.46 -2.03 9.59
C VAL A 58 -1.41 -1.36 10.44
N TRP A 59 -0.72 -0.37 9.89
CA TRP A 59 0.32 0.38 10.58
C TRP A 59 0.48 1.74 9.93
N ALA A 60 0.81 2.74 10.73
CA ALA A 60 1.10 4.08 10.22
C ALA A 60 2.24 4.69 11.02
N GLY A 61 3.20 5.31 10.32
CA GLY A 61 4.31 6.00 10.94
C GLY A 61 3.84 7.25 11.68
N LYS A 62 4.46 7.52 12.84
CA LYS A 62 4.08 8.67 13.66
C LYS A 62 4.51 9.98 12.98
N ILE A 63 3.65 10.98 13.09
CA ILE A 63 3.96 12.34 12.66
C ILE A 63 5.23 12.81 13.39
N GLY A 64 6.16 13.40 12.63
CA GLY A 64 7.42 13.89 13.19
C GLY A 64 8.49 12.82 13.34
N SER A 65 8.20 11.56 13.07
CA SER A 65 9.18 10.48 13.09
C SER A 65 9.79 10.27 11.71
N ARG A 66 10.81 9.40 11.64
CA ARG A 66 11.42 9.03 10.36
C ARG A 66 10.47 8.30 9.44
N GLN A 67 9.47 7.65 10.01
CA GLN A 67 8.46 6.92 9.25
C GLN A 67 7.21 7.74 8.95
N ALA A 68 7.23 9.04 9.21
CA ALA A 68 6.11 9.90 8.86
C ALA A 68 5.80 9.78 7.36
N GLY A 69 4.53 9.60 7.02
CA GLY A 69 4.13 9.40 5.64
C GLY A 69 4.23 7.97 5.14
N GLU A 70 4.65 7.02 5.98
CA GLU A 70 4.67 5.61 5.65
C GLU A 70 3.50 4.90 6.29
N ILE A 71 2.88 3.98 5.54
CA ILE A 71 1.83 3.12 6.07
C ILE A 71 2.05 1.69 5.60
N GLY A 72 1.70 0.74 6.45
CA GLY A 72 1.59 -0.65 6.06
C GLY A 72 0.15 -0.94 5.70
N VAL A 73 -0.07 -1.58 4.57
CA VAL A 73 -1.41 -1.94 4.10
C VAL A 73 -1.49 -3.42 3.84
N GLN A 74 -2.68 -3.97 4.06
CA GLN A 74 -2.98 -5.36 3.78
C GLN A 74 -4.23 -5.41 2.92
N LYS A 75 -4.15 -6.12 1.80
CA LYS A 75 -5.29 -6.28 0.89
C LYS A 75 -6.42 -7.03 1.61
N LEU A 76 -7.65 -6.57 1.42
CA LEU A 76 -8.81 -7.27 1.97
C LEU A 76 -8.96 -8.64 1.29
N PRO A 77 -9.40 -9.68 2.05
CA PRO A 77 -9.44 -11.04 1.50
C PRO A 77 -10.33 -11.21 0.28
N THR A 78 -11.36 -10.38 0.14
CA THR A 78 -12.30 -10.46 -0.98
C THR A 78 -11.83 -9.72 -2.22
N GLU A 79 -10.72 -8.98 -2.13
CA GLU A 79 -10.23 -8.18 -3.25
C GLU A 79 -9.33 -8.99 -4.17
N PRO A 80 -9.28 -8.65 -5.47
CA PRO A 80 -8.41 -9.34 -6.40
C PRO A 80 -6.94 -9.05 -6.10
N GLU A 81 -6.08 -9.90 -6.64
CA GLU A 81 -4.64 -9.71 -6.49
C GLU A 81 -4.20 -8.37 -7.06
N LEU A 82 -3.43 -7.62 -6.28
CA LEU A 82 -3.02 -6.28 -6.66
C LEU A 82 -1.68 -6.26 -7.39
N TRP A 83 -0.72 -7.08 -6.96
CA TRP A 83 0.66 -6.98 -7.43
C TRP A 83 0.96 -7.83 -8.66
N GLY A 84 0.20 -8.89 -8.89
CA GLY A 84 0.26 -9.68 -10.11
C GLY A 84 1.67 -10.15 -10.47
N GLU A 85 2.15 -9.73 -11.64
CA GLU A 85 3.45 -10.13 -12.16
C GLU A 85 4.62 -9.74 -11.27
N LEU A 86 4.49 -8.64 -10.53
CA LEU A 86 5.56 -8.17 -9.67
C LEU A 86 5.85 -9.17 -8.55
N ASN A 87 4.79 -9.70 -7.95
CA ASN A 87 4.94 -10.70 -6.90
C ASN A 87 5.54 -11.98 -7.46
N LEU A 88 5.11 -12.36 -8.64
CA LEU A 88 5.66 -13.53 -9.34
C LEU A 88 7.15 -13.34 -9.65
N ARG A 89 7.55 -12.15 -10.10
CA ARG A 89 8.95 -11.84 -10.35
C ARG A 89 9.81 -12.01 -9.11
N ARG A 90 9.33 -11.52 -7.97
CA ARG A 90 10.07 -11.66 -6.72
C ARG A 90 10.27 -13.11 -6.36
N CYS A 91 9.26 -13.94 -6.54
CA CYS A 91 9.36 -15.37 -6.30
C CYS A 91 10.38 -16.00 -7.24
N MET A 92 10.37 -15.63 -8.51
CA MET A 92 11.30 -16.17 -9.49
C MET A 92 12.73 -15.74 -9.23
N GLU A 93 12.95 -14.49 -8.84
CA GLU A 93 14.28 -14.00 -8.50
C GLU A 93 14.84 -14.76 -7.29
N PHE A 94 14.01 -14.99 -6.31
CA PHE A 94 14.40 -15.72 -5.11
C PHE A 94 14.80 -17.15 -5.45
N VAL A 95 14.02 -17.81 -6.27
CA VAL A 95 14.30 -19.19 -6.69
C VAL A 95 15.56 -19.25 -7.57
N GLY A 96 15.77 -18.24 -8.41
CA GLY A 96 16.93 -18.16 -9.29
C GLY A 96 18.25 -17.99 -8.56
N GLN A 97 18.23 -17.54 -7.32
CA GLN A 97 19.43 -17.37 -6.52
C GLN A 97 19.75 -18.61 -5.66
N GLY A 98 18.81 -19.47 -5.54
CA GLY A 98 18.96 -20.72 -4.79
C GLY A 98 19.43 -21.83 -5.66
#